data_ffe58f5095da2e687fb8d36d23d39f29
#
_entry.id   ffe58f5095da2e687fb8d36d23d39f29
#
_cell.length_a   1.000
_cell.length_b   1.000
_cell.length_c   1.000
_cell.angle_alpha   90.00
_cell.angle_beta   90.00
_cell.angle_gamma   90.00
#
_symmetry.space_group_name_H-M   'P 1'
#
loop_
_entity.id
_entity.type
_entity.pdbx_description
1 polymer ?
#
loop_
_entity_poly.entity_id
_entity_poly.type
_entity_poly.pdbx_seq_one_letter_code
_entity_poly.pdbx_strand_id
1 'polypeptide(L)'
;VLRLIEASKETPIHMQILFAVLMGLRRSEINGLKYSDVDYIHRTLRVERQLGKKPNSKAEDCAPKMLTKQEIKTKTPAGVRELPIPDYVFEAILEERKTYEKNRRRRPKEFRDWNYICCSTYGNPRSKGFHQKYYKDLLKSLDLPDIHFHQLRNTYATILLKNSFNSKGVSHLLGHAKEIISVDVYGDTQEIIEDCL
;
A
#
# COMPACT_ATOMS: atom_id res chain seq x y z
N VAL A 1 -5.81 8.02 14.01
CA VAL A 1 -5.76 7.70 12.56
C VAL A 1 -5.84 8.98 11.75
N LEU A 2 -6.90 9.78 11.87
CA LEU A 2 -7.11 11.02 11.10
C LEU A 2 -5.92 11.98 11.16
N ARG A 3 -5.40 12.27 12.35
CA ARG A 3 -4.22 13.14 12.52
C ARG A 3 -3.00 12.63 11.74
N LEU A 4 -2.82 11.31 11.65
CA LEU A 4 -1.73 10.70 10.91
C LEU A 4 -1.94 10.84 9.40
N ILE A 5 -3.14 10.60 8.91
CA ILE A 5 -3.50 10.75 7.49
C ILE A 5 -3.29 12.21 7.06
N GLU A 6 -3.84 13.15 7.83
CA GLU A 6 -3.75 14.58 7.51
C GLU A 6 -2.30 15.08 7.46
N ALA A 7 -1.53 14.81 8.49
CA ALA A 7 -0.12 15.19 8.54
C ALA A 7 0.76 14.49 7.48
N SER A 8 0.31 13.33 6.99
CA SER A 8 1.04 12.62 5.95
C SER A 8 0.91 13.25 4.56
N LYS A 9 -0.09 14.10 4.31
CA LYS A 9 -0.35 14.72 2.98
C LYS A 9 0.87 15.43 2.41
N GLU A 10 1.61 16.12 3.25
CA GLU A 10 2.82 16.86 2.87
C GLU A 10 4.08 15.96 2.82
N THR A 11 3.92 14.64 2.97
CA THR A 11 5.04 13.71 2.99
C THR A 11 5.03 12.76 1.79
N PRO A 12 6.18 12.32 1.33
CA PRO A 12 6.26 11.40 0.19
C PRO A 12 5.85 9.95 0.54
N ILE A 13 5.32 9.70 1.74
CA ILE A 13 4.78 8.39 2.18
C ILE A 13 3.26 8.41 2.37
N HIS A 14 2.57 9.47 1.94
CA HIS A 14 1.13 9.58 2.09
C HIS A 14 0.38 8.37 1.53
N MET A 15 0.60 8.02 0.26
CA MET A 15 -0.03 6.86 -0.36
C MET A 15 0.23 5.55 0.40
N GLN A 16 1.44 5.37 0.93
CA GLN A 16 1.75 4.17 1.71
C GLN A 16 0.96 4.11 3.01
N ILE A 17 0.75 5.25 3.67
CA ILE A 17 -0.06 5.35 4.89
C ILE A 17 -1.51 5.04 4.57
N LEU A 18 -2.07 5.62 3.51
CA LEU A 18 -3.45 5.35 3.09
C LEU A 18 -3.69 3.86 2.83
N PHE A 19 -2.85 3.23 2.02
CA PHE A 19 -2.96 1.81 1.75
C PHE A 19 -2.81 0.92 3.00
N ALA A 20 -1.97 1.33 3.95
CA ALA A 20 -1.79 0.55 5.18
C ALA A 20 -2.96 0.70 6.15
N VAL A 21 -3.50 1.93 6.32
CA VAL A 21 -4.51 2.26 7.31
C VAL A 21 -5.94 2.01 6.81
N LEU A 22 -6.22 2.33 5.54
CA LEU A 22 -7.57 2.27 4.98
C LEU A 22 -7.84 1.01 4.15
N MET A 23 -6.80 0.27 3.77
CA MET A 23 -6.93 -0.98 3.02
C MET A 23 -6.18 -2.16 3.66
N GLY A 24 -5.50 -1.95 4.76
CA GLY A 24 -4.81 -3.00 5.51
C GLY A 24 -3.69 -3.73 4.77
N LEU A 25 -3.07 -3.11 3.76
CA LEU A 25 -2.05 -3.75 2.93
C LEU A 25 -0.72 -3.90 3.67
N ARG A 26 0.01 -4.98 3.35
CA ARG A 26 1.38 -5.15 3.83
C ARG A 26 2.33 -4.20 3.09
N ARG A 27 3.35 -3.68 3.77
CA ARG A 27 4.33 -2.78 3.15
C ARG A 27 4.96 -3.34 1.86
N SER A 28 5.22 -4.64 1.81
CA SER A 28 5.77 -5.29 0.61
C SER A 28 4.76 -5.35 -0.53
N GLU A 29 3.48 -5.51 -0.24
CA GLU A 29 2.36 -5.43 -1.19
C GLU A 29 2.26 -4.00 -1.72
N ILE A 30 2.18 -3.00 -0.83
CA ILE A 30 2.10 -1.58 -1.17
C ILE A 30 3.22 -1.16 -2.14
N ASN A 31 4.45 -1.58 -1.86
CA ASN A 31 5.58 -1.27 -2.72
C ASN A 31 5.51 -1.96 -4.10
N GLY A 32 4.74 -3.03 -4.22
CA GLY A 32 4.53 -3.79 -5.46
C GLY A 32 3.34 -3.34 -6.28
N LEU A 33 2.49 -2.44 -5.77
CA LEU A 33 1.30 -1.95 -6.47
C LEU A 33 1.66 -1.13 -7.70
N LYS A 34 0.97 -1.40 -8.79
CA LYS A 34 1.07 -0.68 -10.05
C LYS A 34 -0.24 -0.01 -10.41
N TYR A 35 -0.19 1.03 -11.22
CA TYR A 35 -1.42 1.65 -11.76
C TYR A 35 -2.24 0.69 -12.62
N SER A 36 -1.61 -0.36 -13.19
CA SER A 36 -2.31 -1.44 -13.92
C SER A 36 -3.10 -2.39 -13.02
N ASP A 37 -2.91 -2.34 -11.70
CA ASP A 37 -3.65 -3.16 -10.75
C ASP A 37 -4.96 -2.51 -10.30
N VAL A 38 -5.19 -1.26 -10.71
CA VAL A 38 -6.38 -0.48 -10.39
C VAL A 38 -7.41 -0.66 -11.50
N ASP A 39 -8.58 -1.18 -11.15
CA ASP A 39 -9.76 -1.08 -11.99
C ASP A 39 -10.46 0.26 -11.71
N TYR A 40 -10.35 1.19 -12.65
CA TYR A 40 -10.90 2.53 -12.54
C TYR A 40 -12.41 2.60 -12.75
N ILE A 41 -13.01 1.55 -13.31
CA ILE A 41 -14.47 1.46 -13.55
C ILE A 41 -15.15 0.94 -12.29
N HIS A 42 -14.67 -0.18 -11.77
CA HIS A 42 -15.27 -0.83 -10.60
C HIS A 42 -14.65 -0.36 -9.28
N ARG A 43 -13.62 0.53 -9.33
CA ARG A 43 -12.88 1.04 -8.18
C ARG A 43 -12.34 -0.08 -7.29
N THR A 44 -11.70 -1.07 -7.91
CA THR A 44 -11.07 -2.18 -7.20
C THR A 44 -9.56 -2.20 -7.41
N LEU A 45 -8.84 -2.78 -6.46
CA LEU A 45 -7.39 -2.95 -6.47
C LEU A 45 -7.02 -4.41 -6.38
N ARG A 46 -6.33 -4.91 -7.40
CA ARG A 46 -5.82 -6.28 -7.41
C ARG A 46 -4.45 -6.36 -6.75
N VAL A 47 -4.37 -7.10 -5.66
CA VAL A 47 -3.12 -7.38 -4.94
C VAL A 47 -2.61 -8.75 -5.36
N GLU A 48 -1.58 -8.81 -6.19
CA GLU A 48 -1.05 -10.09 -6.72
C GLU A 48 0.46 -10.24 -6.56
N ARG A 49 1.16 -9.17 -6.18
CA ARG A 49 2.62 -9.17 -6.05
C ARG A 49 3.10 -8.42 -4.81
N GLN A 50 4.33 -8.67 -4.46
CA GLN A 50 5.04 -7.94 -3.42
C GLN A 50 6.46 -7.63 -3.87
N LEU A 51 7.01 -6.51 -3.42
CA LEU A 51 8.42 -6.16 -3.60
C LEU A 51 9.21 -6.54 -2.36
N GLY A 52 10.13 -7.47 -2.52
CA GLY A 52 10.96 -7.97 -1.42
C GLY A 52 12.32 -8.49 -1.89
N LYS A 53 13.17 -8.89 -0.95
CA LYS A 53 14.38 -9.65 -1.27
C LYS A 53 13.99 -11.11 -1.52
N LYS A 54 14.56 -11.77 -2.53
CA LYS A 54 14.44 -13.23 -2.65
C LYS A 54 15.02 -13.89 -1.39
N PRO A 55 14.32 -14.84 -0.77
CA PRO A 55 14.95 -15.72 0.19
C PRO A 55 16.02 -16.53 -0.55
N ASN A 56 17.26 -16.57 -0.05
CA ASN A 56 18.39 -17.36 -0.54
C ASN A 56 19.13 -16.88 -1.81
N SER A 57 19.15 -15.63 -2.18
CA SER A 57 20.25 -15.16 -3.00
C SER A 57 21.49 -14.98 -2.09
N LYS A 58 22.32 -16.02 -1.97
CA LYS A 58 23.73 -15.81 -1.67
C LYS A 58 24.23 -14.82 -2.72
N ALA A 59 24.79 -13.73 -2.29
CA ALA A 59 25.14 -12.62 -3.12
C ALA A 59 26.06 -13.06 -4.26
N GLU A 60 25.61 -12.91 -5.47
CA GLU A 60 26.52 -12.64 -6.58
C GLU A 60 26.84 -11.14 -6.48
N ASP A 61 28.01 -10.86 -5.99
CA ASP A 61 28.50 -9.55 -5.51
C ASP A 61 28.79 -8.52 -6.61
N CYS A 62 28.25 -8.65 -7.82
CA CYS A 62 28.59 -7.80 -8.95
C CYS A 62 27.43 -7.07 -9.63
N ALA A 63 26.21 -7.15 -9.13
CA ALA A 63 25.11 -6.36 -9.67
C ALA A 63 25.02 -4.99 -8.98
N PRO A 64 24.76 -3.89 -9.72
CA PRO A 64 24.62 -2.57 -9.11
C PRO A 64 23.53 -2.62 -8.03
N LYS A 65 23.79 -2.04 -6.85
CA LYS A 65 22.92 -2.04 -5.64
C LYS A 65 21.45 -1.65 -5.86
N MET A 66 21.07 -1.24 -7.05
CA MET A 66 19.74 -0.81 -7.45
C MET A 66 18.77 -1.95 -7.80
N LEU A 67 19.26 -3.17 -8.05
CA LEU A 67 18.46 -4.30 -8.54
C LEU A 67 18.11 -5.36 -7.48
N THR A 68 18.27 -5.07 -6.20
CA THR A 68 18.02 -6.03 -5.12
C THR A 68 16.54 -6.23 -4.76
N LYS A 69 15.62 -5.50 -5.39
CA LYS A 69 14.19 -5.69 -5.18
C LYS A 69 13.59 -6.42 -6.38
N GLN A 70 13.11 -7.62 -6.16
CA GLN A 70 12.41 -8.39 -7.17
C GLN A 70 10.92 -8.43 -6.87
N GLU A 71 10.12 -8.37 -7.93
CA GLU A 71 8.70 -8.69 -7.86
C GLU A 71 8.59 -10.18 -7.51
N ILE A 72 7.96 -10.46 -6.40
CA ILE A 72 7.68 -11.81 -5.94
C ILE A 72 6.17 -11.97 -6.03
N LYS A 73 5.70 -12.95 -6.81
CA LYS A 73 4.29 -13.33 -6.78
C LYS A 73 3.94 -13.76 -5.35
N THR A 74 2.74 -13.44 -4.93
CA THR A 74 2.25 -13.88 -3.62
C THR A 74 2.40 -15.40 -3.50
N LYS A 75 2.95 -15.87 -2.38
CA LYS A 75 3.35 -17.28 -2.20
C LYS A 75 2.19 -18.28 -2.23
N THR A 76 0.97 -17.80 -2.08
CA THR A 76 -0.23 -18.64 -2.03
C THR A 76 -1.32 -18.04 -2.92
N PRO A 77 -2.21 -18.85 -3.52
CA PRO A 77 -3.40 -18.38 -4.22
C PRO A 77 -4.23 -17.41 -3.38
N ALA A 78 -4.34 -17.62 -2.09
CA ALA A 78 -5.02 -16.75 -1.12
C ALA A 78 -4.35 -15.36 -0.95
N GLY A 79 -3.12 -15.19 -1.43
CA GLY A 79 -2.44 -13.90 -1.45
C GLY A 79 -2.87 -13.01 -2.61
N VAL A 80 -3.46 -13.59 -3.68
CA VAL A 80 -4.07 -12.83 -4.77
C VAL A 80 -5.49 -12.51 -4.37
N ARG A 81 -5.78 -11.23 -4.25
CA ARG A 81 -7.11 -10.76 -3.88
C ARG A 81 -7.43 -9.44 -4.54
N GLU A 82 -8.69 -9.19 -4.69
CA GLU A 82 -9.23 -7.93 -5.14
C GLU A 82 -9.90 -7.23 -3.97
N LEU A 83 -9.65 -5.94 -3.82
CA LEU A 83 -10.14 -5.13 -2.72
C LEU A 83 -10.87 -3.91 -3.28
N PRO A 84 -12.02 -3.51 -2.72
CA PRO A 84 -12.63 -2.23 -3.03
C PRO A 84 -11.68 -1.11 -2.60
N ILE A 85 -11.64 -0.04 -3.37
CA ILE A 85 -10.86 1.15 -3.06
C ILE A 85 -11.81 2.18 -2.46
N PRO A 86 -11.65 2.58 -1.20
CA PRO A 86 -12.41 3.69 -0.61
C PRO A 86 -12.26 4.96 -1.45
N ASP A 87 -13.30 5.78 -1.55
CA ASP A 87 -13.32 6.97 -2.42
C ASP A 87 -12.15 7.90 -2.13
N TYR A 88 -11.85 8.14 -0.86
CA TYR A 88 -10.70 8.96 -0.46
C TYR A 88 -9.36 8.42 -0.99
N VAL A 89 -9.16 7.10 -0.96
CA VAL A 89 -7.94 6.46 -1.48
C VAL A 89 -7.91 6.51 -3.00
N PHE A 90 -9.07 6.35 -3.63
CA PHE A 90 -9.20 6.42 -5.09
C PHE A 90 -8.80 7.80 -5.64
N GLU A 91 -9.32 8.86 -5.04
CA GLU A 91 -8.95 10.24 -5.38
C GLU A 91 -7.44 10.49 -5.17
N ALA A 92 -6.88 10.01 -4.07
CA ALA A 92 -5.45 10.10 -3.83
C ALA A 92 -4.61 9.35 -4.89
N ILE A 93 -5.08 8.19 -5.37
CA ILE A 93 -4.43 7.47 -6.48
C ILE A 93 -4.45 8.31 -7.77
N LEU A 94 -5.57 8.98 -8.07
CA LEU A 94 -5.68 9.83 -9.25
C LEU A 94 -4.70 11.03 -9.19
N GLU A 95 -4.57 11.67 -8.03
CA GLU A 95 -3.62 12.77 -7.84
C GLU A 95 -2.16 12.29 -7.92
N GLU A 96 -1.84 11.16 -7.30
CA GLU A 96 -0.50 10.57 -7.39
C GLU A 96 -0.16 10.20 -8.85
N ARG A 97 -1.14 9.73 -9.63
CA ARG A 97 -0.96 9.44 -11.06
C ARG A 97 -0.63 10.71 -11.86
N LYS A 98 -1.27 11.83 -11.58
CA LYS A 98 -0.92 13.12 -12.20
C LYS A 98 0.55 13.50 -11.90
N THR A 99 0.96 13.29 -10.64
CA THR A 99 2.34 13.53 -10.20
C THR A 99 3.33 12.57 -10.89
N TYR A 100 2.98 11.30 -11.04
CA TYR A 100 3.76 10.32 -11.79
C TYR A 100 3.98 10.75 -13.23
N GLU A 101 2.91 11.10 -13.95
CA GLU A 101 2.97 11.54 -15.34
C GLU A 101 3.76 12.85 -15.51
N LYS A 102 3.61 13.79 -14.58
CA LYS A 102 4.40 15.03 -14.55
C LYS A 102 5.89 14.73 -14.42
N ASN A 103 6.27 13.82 -13.52
CA ASN A 103 7.66 13.41 -13.32
C ASN A 103 8.23 12.69 -14.54
N ARG A 104 7.44 11.82 -15.18
CA ARG A 104 7.80 11.11 -16.42
C ARG A 104 8.09 12.06 -17.56
N ARG A 105 7.21 13.04 -17.78
CA ARG A 105 7.38 14.07 -18.83
C ARG A 105 8.58 14.98 -18.57
N ARG A 106 8.85 15.28 -17.30
CA ARG A 106 9.94 16.17 -16.89
C ARG A 106 11.32 15.54 -17.03
N ARG A 107 11.42 14.20 -16.99
CA ARG A 107 12.69 13.44 -17.02
C ARG A 107 12.62 12.25 -17.97
N PRO A 108 12.34 12.44 -19.27
CA PRO A 108 12.02 11.34 -20.18
C PRO A 108 13.18 10.33 -20.35
N LYS A 109 14.44 10.78 -20.20
CA LYS A 109 15.62 9.91 -20.32
C LYS A 109 15.99 9.18 -19.03
N GLU A 110 15.65 9.74 -17.88
CA GLU A 110 16.08 9.26 -16.55
C GLU A 110 14.96 8.52 -15.83
N PHE A 111 13.72 8.76 -16.21
CA PHE A 111 12.56 8.17 -15.58
C PHE A 111 12.43 6.69 -15.93
N ARG A 112 12.25 5.86 -14.90
CA ARG A 112 12.01 4.43 -15.03
C ARG A 112 10.51 4.16 -14.96
N ASP A 113 9.91 3.93 -16.12
CA ASP A 113 8.47 3.67 -16.25
C ASP A 113 8.10 2.23 -15.85
N TRP A 114 8.23 1.94 -14.56
CA TRP A 114 7.88 0.65 -13.98
C TRP A 114 6.41 0.56 -13.54
N ASN A 115 5.69 1.65 -13.72
CA ASN A 115 4.26 1.76 -13.43
C ASN A 115 3.88 1.59 -11.94
N TYR A 116 4.83 1.73 -10.99
CA TYR A 116 4.53 1.64 -9.56
C TYR A 116 3.80 2.89 -9.06
N ILE A 117 2.73 2.68 -8.24
CA ILE A 117 2.02 3.77 -7.56
C ILE A 117 2.98 4.46 -6.57
N CYS A 118 3.61 3.68 -5.69
CA CYS A 118 4.50 4.20 -4.66
C CYS A 118 5.96 4.20 -5.15
N CYS A 119 6.34 5.18 -5.97
CA CYS A 119 7.69 5.28 -6.52
C CYS A 119 8.39 6.61 -6.17
N SER A 120 9.65 6.73 -6.56
CA SER A 120 10.41 7.98 -6.47
C SER A 120 10.07 8.91 -7.63
N THR A 121 10.53 10.16 -7.58
CA THR A 121 10.43 11.13 -8.69
C THR A 121 11.13 10.68 -9.97
N TYR A 122 11.89 9.59 -9.93
CA TYR A 122 12.53 8.92 -11.06
C TYR A 122 11.83 7.59 -11.43
N GLY A 123 10.65 7.29 -10.87
CA GLY A 123 9.90 6.07 -11.13
C GLY A 123 10.44 4.81 -10.43
N ASN A 124 11.51 4.90 -9.65
CA ASN A 124 12.08 3.75 -8.97
C ASN A 124 11.27 3.36 -7.72
N PRO A 125 11.13 2.08 -7.41
CA PRO A 125 10.44 1.63 -6.21
C PRO A 125 11.13 2.12 -4.92
N ARG A 126 10.34 2.49 -3.91
CA ARG A 126 10.83 3.02 -2.64
C ARG A 126 11.59 1.97 -1.81
N SER A 127 12.66 2.39 -1.14
CA SER A 127 13.46 1.51 -0.27
C SER A 127 12.82 1.32 1.12
N LYS A 128 13.25 0.27 1.85
CA LYS A 128 12.83 0.07 3.25
C LYS A 128 13.24 1.25 4.14
N GLY A 129 14.46 1.75 3.98
CA GLY A 129 14.98 2.87 4.77
C GLY A 129 14.23 4.18 4.51
N PHE A 130 13.73 4.38 3.27
CA PHE A 130 12.91 5.53 2.94
C PHE A 130 11.65 5.57 3.82
N HIS A 131 10.88 4.49 3.87
CA HIS A 131 9.68 4.43 4.70
C HIS A 131 9.98 4.67 6.18
N GLN A 132 11.03 4.01 6.70
CA GLN A 132 11.38 4.14 8.12
C GLN A 132 11.71 5.57 8.51
N LYS A 133 12.47 6.29 7.69
CA LYS A 133 12.82 7.67 7.95
C LYS A 133 11.59 8.56 8.04
N TYR A 134 10.84 8.69 6.94
CA TYR A 134 9.70 9.60 6.87
C TYR A 134 8.59 9.23 7.86
N TYR A 135 8.37 7.94 8.10
CA TYR A 135 7.36 7.49 9.05
C TYR A 135 7.72 7.84 10.50
N LYS A 136 8.97 7.64 10.89
CA LYS A 136 9.44 8.02 12.23
C LYS A 136 9.41 9.53 12.44
N ASP A 137 9.84 10.30 11.45
CA ASP A 137 9.80 11.75 11.51
C ASP A 137 8.35 12.25 11.67
N LEU A 138 7.40 11.63 10.95
CA LEU A 138 5.98 11.94 11.05
C LEU A 138 5.40 11.58 12.43
N LEU A 139 5.71 10.41 12.99
CA LEU A 139 5.25 10.04 14.34
C LEU A 139 5.77 11.02 15.39
N LYS A 140 7.04 11.43 15.30
CA LYS A 140 7.62 12.43 16.19
C LYS A 140 6.93 13.79 16.10
N SER A 141 6.64 14.26 14.89
CA SER A 141 5.97 15.57 14.69
C SER A 141 4.56 15.61 15.26
N LEU A 142 3.93 14.44 15.43
CA LEU A 142 2.58 14.28 15.96
C LEU A 142 2.56 13.91 17.45
N ASP A 143 3.74 13.78 18.09
CA ASP A 143 3.89 13.26 19.45
C ASP A 143 3.18 11.91 19.64
N LEU A 144 3.34 11.03 18.64
CA LEU A 144 2.80 9.68 18.67
C LEU A 144 3.89 8.68 19.10
N PRO A 145 3.50 7.58 19.78
CA PRO A 145 4.45 6.54 20.16
C PRO A 145 5.15 5.93 18.93
N ASP A 146 6.39 5.44 19.12
CA ASP A 146 7.18 4.80 18.04
C ASP A 146 6.59 3.43 17.70
N ILE A 147 5.51 3.43 16.94
CA ILE A 147 4.84 2.24 16.44
C ILE A 147 5.45 1.83 15.09
N HIS A 148 5.53 0.52 14.86
CA HIS A 148 6.00 0.01 13.59
C HIS A 148 4.98 0.21 12.46
N PHE A 149 5.44 0.51 11.24
CA PHE A 149 4.56 0.70 10.08
C PHE A 149 3.57 -0.46 9.87
N HIS A 150 3.95 -1.69 10.21
CA HIS A 150 3.04 -2.84 10.11
C HIS A 150 1.84 -2.76 11.07
N GLN A 151 1.95 -2.02 12.15
CA GLN A 151 0.85 -1.83 13.10
C GLN A 151 -0.32 -1.01 12.52
N LEU A 152 -0.08 -0.22 11.48
CA LEU A 152 -1.16 0.47 10.75
C LEU A 152 -2.17 -0.52 10.14
N ARG A 153 -1.70 -1.66 9.64
CA ARG A 153 -2.55 -2.74 9.19
C ARG A 153 -3.34 -3.39 10.34
N ASN A 154 -2.73 -3.50 11.52
CA ASN A 154 -3.44 -3.99 12.70
C ASN A 154 -4.51 -2.99 13.14
N THR A 155 -4.26 -1.69 12.99
CA THR A 155 -5.24 -0.62 13.22
C THR A 155 -6.46 -0.79 12.31
N TYR A 156 -6.24 -1.01 11.01
CA TYR A 156 -7.31 -1.33 10.05
C TYR A 156 -8.15 -2.53 10.51
N ALA A 157 -7.51 -3.65 10.84
CA ALA A 157 -8.21 -4.83 11.35
C ALA A 157 -9.04 -4.53 12.62
N THR A 158 -8.49 -3.73 13.53
CA THR A 158 -9.18 -3.34 14.78
C THR A 158 -10.38 -2.44 14.50
N ILE A 159 -10.28 -1.52 13.56
CA ILE A 159 -11.40 -0.65 13.14
C ILE A 159 -12.54 -1.53 12.61
N LEU A 160 -12.27 -2.42 11.68
CA LEU A 160 -13.29 -3.31 11.12
C LEU A 160 -13.95 -4.19 12.19
N LEU A 161 -13.18 -4.81 13.07
CA LEU A 161 -13.72 -5.67 14.15
C LEU A 161 -14.58 -4.87 15.14
N LYS A 162 -14.21 -3.63 15.45
CA LYS A 162 -15.01 -2.75 16.34
C LYS A 162 -16.32 -2.33 15.72
N ASN A 163 -16.40 -2.26 14.40
CA ASN A 163 -17.61 -1.95 13.65
C ASN A 163 -18.38 -3.21 13.22
N SER A 164 -18.29 -4.27 14.01
CA SER A 164 -19.07 -5.51 13.88
C SER A 164 -18.76 -6.38 12.65
N PHE A 165 -17.65 -6.10 11.95
CA PHE A 165 -17.18 -7.03 10.92
C PHE A 165 -16.82 -8.38 11.54
N ASN A 166 -17.26 -9.46 10.91
CA ASN A 166 -16.89 -10.77 11.39
C ASN A 166 -15.39 -11.05 11.16
N SER A 167 -14.76 -11.81 12.06
CA SER A 167 -13.31 -12.08 12.01
C SER A 167 -12.87 -12.82 10.75
N LYS A 168 -13.74 -13.60 10.11
CA LYS A 168 -13.48 -14.28 8.84
C LYS A 168 -13.37 -13.27 7.70
N GLY A 169 -14.28 -12.27 7.64
CA GLY A 169 -14.26 -11.19 6.69
C GLY A 169 -12.99 -10.37 6.76
N VAL A 170 -12.62 -9.95 7.96
CA VAL A 170 -11.38 -9.23 8.19
C VAL A 170 -10.16 -10.07 7.78
N SER A 171 -10.15 -11.36 8.09
CA SER A 171 -9.06 -12.27 7.69
C SER A 171 -8.91 -12.37 6.18
N HIS A 172 -10.02 -12.40 5.44
CA HIS A 172 -10.02 -12.43 3.98
C HIS A 172 -9.49 -11.13 3.38
N LEU A 173 -10.00 -9.97 3.80
CA LEU A 173 -9.52 -8.65 3.36
C LEU A 173 -8.02 -8.49 3.60
N LEU A 174 -7.53 -9.02 4.70
CA LEU A 174 -6.11 -9.02 5.01
C LEU A 174 -5.30 -10.07 4.20
N GLY A 175 -5.92 -10.99 3.47
CA GLY A 175 -5.23 -12.06 2.72
C GLY A 175 -4.54 -13.06 3.63
N HIS A 176 -5.20 -13.46 4.71
CA HIS A 176 -4.82 -14.61 5.50
C HIS A 176 -5.43 -15.87 4.85
N ALA A 177 -4.62 -16.93 4.73
CA ALA A 177 -4.91 -18.08 3.88
C ALA A 177 -6.00 -19.01 4.44
N LYS A 178 -7.26 -18.56 4.62
CA LYS A 178 -8.43 -19.46 4.71
C LYS A 178 -9.76 -18.72 4.50
N GLU A 179 -10.56 -19.30 3.61
CA GLU A 179 -11.98 -19.13 3.33
C GLU A 179 -12.47 -17.92 2.51
N ILE A 180 -13.33 -18.22 1.55
CA ILE A 180 -14.00 -17.37 0.57
C ILE A 180 -15.12 -16.59 1.28
N ILE A 181 -15.19 -15.28 1.03
CA ILE A 181 -16.26 -14.43 1.54
C ILE A 181 -16.91 -13.70 0.36
N SER A 182 -18.24 -13.64 0.40
CA SER A 182 -19.09 -13.06 -0.64
C SER A 182 -19.00 -11.53 -0.74
N VAL A 183 -19.50 -11.02 -1.85
CA VAL A 183 -19.47 -9.61 -2.28
C VAL A 183 -20.07 -8.63 -1.26
N ASP A 184 -20.96 -9.09 -0.39
CA ASP A 184 -21.64 -8.27 0.64
C ASP A 184 -20.70 -7.61 1.67
N VAL A 185 -19.49 -8.20 1.88
CA VAL A 185 -18.48 -7.64 2.80
C VAL A 185 -17.86 -6.33 2.28
N TYR A 186 -17.95 -6.06 1.00
CA TYR A 186 -17.26 -4.94 0.39
C TYR A 186 -18.00 -3.60 0.56
N GLY A 187 -19.34 -3.59 0.47
CA GLY A 187 -20.14 -2.39 0.68
C GLY A 187 -19.94 -1.83 2.09
N ASP A 188 -20.15 -2.69 3.08
CA ASP A 188 -20.04 -2.32 4.48
C ASP A 188 -18.63 -1.83 4.88
N THR A 189 -17.58 -2.34 4.22
CA THR A 189 -16.20 -1.91 4.52
C THR A 189 -15.94 -0.47 4.08
N GLN A 190 -16.51 -0.05 2.96
CA GLN A 190 -16.34 1.29 2.43
C GLN A 190 -17.03 2.31 3.35
N GLU A 191 -18.28 2.05 3.71
CA GLU A 191 -19.06 2.91 4.60
C GLU A 191 -18.39 3.11 5.96
N ILE A 192 -17.91 2.02 6.59
CA ILE A 192 -17.19 2.09 7.88
C ILE A 192 -15.89 2.91 7.78
N ILE A 193 -15.17 2.81 6.67
CA ILE A 193 -13.92 3.57 6.50
C ILE A 193 -14.22 5.05 6.27
N GLU A 194 -15.26 5.37 5.51
CA GLU A 194 -15.70 6.74 5.28
C GLU A 194 -16.19 7.40 6.57
N ASP A 195 -16.92 6.69 7.42
CA ASP A 195 -17.33 7.17 8.75
C ASP A 195 -16.15 7.41 9.72
N CYS A 196 -14.99 6.81 9.44
CA CYS A 196 -13.77 6.99 10.24
C CYS A 196 -12.85 8.11 9.71
N LEU A 197 -13.20 8.73 8.59
CA LEU A 197 -12.47 9.84 7.98
C LEU A 197 -13.08 11.19 8.30
#